data_d4961f2be7838c7670db24093c3842b7
#
_entry.id   d4961f2be7838c7670db24093c3842b7
#
_cell.length_a   1.000
_cell.length_b   1.000
_cell.length_c   1.000
_cell.angle_alpha   90.00
_cell.angle_beta   90.00
_cell.angle_gamma   90.00
#
_symmetry.space_group_name_H-M   'P 1'
#
loop_
_entity.id
_entity.type
_entity.pdbx_description
1 polymer ?
#
loop_
_entity_poly.entity_id
_entity_poly.type
_entity_poly.pdbx_seq_one_letter_code
_entity_poly.pdbx_strand_id
1 'polypeptide(L)' 'MNLRSSKKEEIETVELILEEANQYGLRYEVDTFAKKFLTEDPTLSDLEAYVMAYNEWIK' A
#
# COMPACT_ATOMS: atom_id res chain seq x y z
N MET A 1 14.89 -12.75 15.93
CA MET A 1 14.24 -12.17 15.21
C MET A 1 13.19 -11.42 15.70
N ASN A 2 12.91 -10.44 15.22
CA ASN A 2 12.16 -9.53 15.73
C ASN A 2 10.96 -9.23 14.98
N LEU A 3 9.82 -9.51 15.45
CA LEU A 3 8.60 -9.25 14.75
C LEU A 3 8.30 -7.79 14.59
N ARG A 4 8.86 -6.98 15.45
CA ARG A 4 8.64 -5.56 15.33
C ARG A 4 9.31 -4.97 14.12
N SER A 5 10.39 -5.59 13.68
CA SER A 5 11.03 -5.14 12.47
C SER A 5 10.16 -5.31 11.27
N SER A 6 9.36 -6.36 11.26
CA SER A 6 8.47 -6.61 10.14
C SER A 6 7.47 -5.48 9.95
N LYS A 7 6.95 -4.97 11.06
CA LYS A 7 5.98 -3.89 10.95
C LYS A 7 6.61 -2.64 10.38
N LYS A 8 7.83 -2.33 10.80
CA LYS A 8 8.52 -1.17 10.30
C LYS A 8 8.83 -1.32 8.82
N GLU A 9 9.24 -2.51 8.41
CA GLU A 9 9.52 -2.77 7.01
C GLU A 9 8.28 -2.65 6.16
N GLU A 10 7.14 -3.05 6.71
CA GLU A 10 5.89 -2.94 6.00
C GLU A 10 5.54 -1.49 5.74
N ILE A 11 5.71 -0.63 6.74
CA ILE A 11 5.43 0.78 6.58
C ILE A 11 6.36 1.39 5.54
N GLU A 12 7.63 1.03 5.57
CA GLU A 12 8.59 1.56 4.60
C GLU A 12 8.24 1.13 3.19
N THR A 13 7.77 -0.10 3.03
CA THR A 13 7.39 -0.59 1.72
C THR A 13 6.16 0.15 1.21
N VAL A 14 5.19 0.42 2.07
CA VAL A 14 4.02 1.19 1.68
C VAL A 14 4.43 2.58 1.20
N GLU A 15 5.39 3.19 1.88
CA GLU A 15 5.86 4.50 1.47
C GLU A 15 6.55 4.46 0.12
N LEU A 16 7.31 3.39 -0.16
CA LEU A 16 7.94 3.23 -1.46
C LEU A 16 6.91 3.04 -2.55
N ILE A 17 5.86 2.30 -2.27
CA ILE A 17 4.77 2.11 -3.23
C ILE A 17 4.14 3.46 -3.57
N LEU A 18 3.92 4.29 -2.56
CA LEU A 18 3.31 5.60 -2.80
C LEU A 18 4.26 6.53 -3.55
N GLU A 19 5.55 6.44 -3.29
CA GLU A 19 6.52 7.22 -4.05
C GLU A 19 6.55 6.82 -5.50
N GLU A 20 6.51 5.53 -5.75
CA GLU A 20 6.49 5.02 -7.10
C GLU A 20 5.22 5.49 -7.80
N ALA A 21 4.08 5.38 -7.13
CA ALA A 21 2.82 5.83 -7.70
C ALA A 21 2.85 7.32 -8.00
N ASN A 22 3.54 8.08 -7.15
CA ASN A 22 3.64 9.51 -7.35
C ASN A 22 4.39 9.86 -8.63
N GLN A 23 5.35 9.02 -9.02
CA GLN A 23 6.08 9.25 -10.25
C GLN A 23 5.20 9.09 -11.49
N TYR A 24 4.11 8.35 -11.36
CA TYR A 24 3.14 8.19 -12.44
C TYR A 24 1.98 9.17 -12.28
N GLY A 25 2.02 10.02 -11.26
CA GLY A 25 0.92 10.94 -11.00
C GLY A 25 -0.30 10.25 -10.42
N LEU A 26 -0.13 9.08 -9.82
CA LEU A 26 -1.24 8.27 -9.34
C LEU A 26 -1.22 8.02 -7.83
N ARG A 27 -0.48 8.85 -7.10
CA ARG A 27 -0.37 8.65 -5.66
C ARG A 27 -1.73 8.71 -4.97
N TYR A 28 -2.55 9.69 -5.32
CA TYR A 28 -3.85 9.85 -4.70
C TYR A 28 -4.74 8.64 -5.02
N GLU A 29 -4.70 8.21 -6.26
CA GLU A 29 -5.53 7.09 -6.70
C GLU A 29 -5.14 5.81 -5.98
N VAL A 30 -3.85 5.52 -5.88
CA VAL A 30 -3.40 4.32 -5.20
C VAL A 30 -3.76 4.38 -3.72
N ASP A 31 -3.53 5.52 -3.10
CA ASP A 31 -3.84 5.67 -1.68
C ASP A 31 -5.34 5.50 -1.41
N THR A 32 -6.16 6.10 -2.24
CA THR A 32 -7.61 6.01 -2.08
C THR A 32 -8.10 4.58 -2.27
N PHE A 33 -7.57 3.90 -3.29
CA PHE A 33 -7.94 2.51 -3.54
C PHE A 33 -7.52 1.60 -2.39
N ALA A 34 -6.32 1.82 -1.86
CA ALA A 34 -5.86 1.00 -0.75
C ALA A 34 -6.78 1.16 0.46
N LYS A 35 -7.17 2.38 0.75
CA LYS A 35 -8.07 2.64 1.87
C LYS A 35 -9.44 2.02 1.65
N LYS A 36 -9.91 2.01 0.41
CA LYS A 36 -11.16 1.37 0.08
C LYS A 36 -11.07 -0.13 0.32
N PHE A 37 -9.97 -0.77 -0.10
CA PHE A 37 -9.79 -2.20 0.14
C PHE A 37 -9.78 -2.50 1.63
N LEU A 38 -9.12 -1.66 2.42
CA LEU A 38 -9.05 -1.87 3.86
C LEU A 38 -10.44 -1.74 4.51
N THR A 39 -11.26 -0.85 3.99
CA THR A 39 -12.60 -0.70 4.49
C THR A 39 -13.47 -1.90 4.15
N GLU A 40 -13.32 -2.41 2.93
CA GLU A 40 -14.13 -3.53 2.47
C GLU A 40 -13.67 -4.86 3.06
N ASP A 41 -12.39 -4.97 3.37
CA ASP A 41 -11.85 -6.21 3.90
C ASP A 41 -10.88 -5.88 5.04
N PRO A 42 -11.40 -5.77 6.26
CA PRO A 42 -10.55 -5.40 7.39
C PRO A 42 -9.51 -6.44 7.76
N THR A 43 -9.54 -7.62 7.14
CA THR A 43 -8.52 -8.62 7.41
C THR A 43 -7.24 -8.38 6.62
N LEU A 44 -7.26 -7.48 5.64
CA LEU A 44 -6.07 -7.17 4.88
C LEU A 44 -5.10 -6.36 5.72
N SER A 45 -3.80 -6.58 5.51
CA SER A 45 -2.81 -5.70 6.09
C SER A 45 -2.70 -4.46 5.22
N ASP A 46 -2.11 -3.41 5.78
CA ASP A 46 -1.88 -2.19 5.01
C ASP A 46 -1.06 -2.50 3.75
N LEU A 47 -0.01 -3.27 3.90
CA LEU A 47 0.84 -3.59 2.76
C LEU A 47 0.06 -4.32 1.68
N GLU A 48 -0.76 -5.29 2.07
CA GLU A 48 -1.55 -6.03 1.09
C GLU A 48 -2.47 -5.10 0.32
N ALA A 49 -3.12 -4.18 1.04
CA ALA A 49 -4.04 -3.26 0.39
C ALA A 49 -3.32 -2.34 -0.59
N TYR A 50 -2.13 -1.86 -0.22
CA TYR A 50 -1.40 -0.96 -1.09
C TYR A 50 -0.81 -1.69 -2.30
N VAL A 51 -0.39 -2.93 -2.13
CA VAL A 51 0.07 -3.73 -3.26
C VAL A 51 -1.08 -3.97 -4.24
N MET A 52 -2.25 -4.29 -3.73
CA MET A 52 -3.40 -4.51 -4.58
C MET A 52 -3.78 -3.24 -5.33
N ALA A 53 -3.76 -2.11 -4.62
CA ALA A 53 -4.10 -0.84 -5.24
C ALA A 53 -3.09 -0.46 -6.32
N TYR A 54 -1.82 -0.67 -6.04
CA TYR A 54 -0.77 -0.38 -7.00
C TYR A 54 -0.99 -1.21 -8.27
N ASN A 55 -1.30 -2.49 -8.10
CA ASN A 55 -1.49 -3.36 -9.24
C ASN A 55 -2.72 -3.02 -10.06
N GLU A 56 -3.71 -2.38 -9.44
CA GLU A 56 -4.89 -1.96 -10.18
C GLU A 56 -4.59 -0.77 -11.09
N TRP A 57 -3.78 0.15 -10.61
CA TRP A 57 -3.54 1.40 -11.33
C TRP A 57 -2.27 1.37 -12.18
N ILE A 58 -1.25 0.66 -11.72
CA ILE A 58 0.04 0.66 -12.40
C ILE A 58 0.37 -0.78 -12.77
N LYS A 59 0.11 -1.15 -13.97
CA LYS A 59 0.34 -2.52 -14.40
C LYS A 59 1.54 -2.66 -15.27
#